data_3f1fd9fec3b287c7ea0c527155c787e8
#
_entry.id   3f1fd9fec3b287c7ea0c527155c787e8
#
_cell.length_a   1.000
_cell.length_b   1.000
_cell.length_c   1.000
_cell.angle_alpha   90.00
_cell.angle_beta   90.00
_cell.angle_gamma   90.00
#
_symmetry.space_group_name_H-M   'P 1'
#
loop_
_entity.id
_entity.type
_entity.pdbx_description
1 polymer ?
#
loop_
_entity_poly.entity_id
_entity_poly.type
_entity_poly.pdbx_seq_one_letter_code
_entity_poly.pdbx_strand_id
1 'polypeptide(L)'
;MRRLRIVNKMKFIKTNVVIIMLLILFVFSFINMASSNTSISYKVDYIVQGETLWDIAKREAEMNKYYEGADIRDIVYNLREINHLENANVTEGVELKIPNYSY
;
A
#
# COMPACT_ATOMS: atom_id res chain seq x y z
N MET A 1 -46.12 -32.97 11.77
CA MET A 1 -45.84 -31.68 11.15
C MET A 1 -44.89 -30.81 11.95
N ARG A 2 -45.06 -30.73 13.26
CA ARG A 2 -44.15 -29.94 14.12
C ARG A 2 -42.69 -30.43 14.07
N ARG A 3 -42.52 -31.76 14.03
CA ARG A 3 -41.19 -32.39 13.91
C ARG A 3 -40.49 -32.02 12.62
N LEU A 4 -41.24 -31.94 11.52
CA LEU A 4 -40.68 -31.56 10.23
C LEU A 4 -40.17 -30.09 10.24
N ARG A 5 -40.89 -29.20 10.92
CA ARG A 5 -40.47 -27.82 11.06
C ARG A 5 -39.16 -27.68 11.85
N ILE A 6 -39.02 -28.47 12.92
CA ILE A 6 -37.82 -28.48 13.75
C ILE A 6 -36.63 -28.98 12.94
N VAL A 7 -36.81 -30.06 12.20
CA VAL A 7 -35.78 -30.63 11.34
C VAL A 7 -35.37 -29.62 10.25
N ASN A 8 -36.34 -28.94 9.67
CA ASN A 8 -36.05 -27.91 8.65
C ASN A 8 -35.28 -26.71 9.22
N LYS A 9 -35.59 -26.33 10.46
CA LYS A 9 -34.84 -25.27 11.14
C LYS A 9 -33.38 -25.66 11.32
N MET A 10 -33.10 -26.86 11.76
CA MET A 10 -31.72 -27.33 11.93
C MET A 10 -30.95 -27.38 10.61
N LYS A 11 -31.57 -27.89 9.56
CA LYS A 11 -30.97 -27.89 8.23
C LYS A 11 -30.73 -26.47 7.73
N PHE A 12 -31.69 -25.58 7.96
CA PHE A 12 -31.60 -24.18 7.57
C PHE A 12 -30.43 -23.48 8.28
N ILE A 13 -30.28 -23.70 9.59
CA ILE A 13 -29.19 -23.14 10.39
C ILE A 13 -27.85 -23.68 9.89
N LYS A 14 -27.72 -24.98 9.68
CA LYS A 14 -26.49 -25.58 9.16
C LYS A 14 -26.12 -25.02 7.80
N THR A 15 -27.09 -24.89 6.90
CA THR A 15 -26.85 -24.35 5.56
C THR A 15 -26.37 -22.89 5.64
N ASN A 16 -27.00 -22.07 6.50
CA ASN A 16 -26.61 -20.70 6.69
C ASN A 16 -25.18 -20.56 7.26
N VAL A 17 -24.83 -21.39 8.23
CA VAL A 17 -23.49 -21.39 8.80
C VAL A 17 -22.44 -21.73 7.75
N VAL A 18 -22.71 -22.72 6.92
CA VAL A 18 -21.81 -23.11 5.83
C VAL A 18 -21.63 -21.96 4.83
N ILE A 19 -22.73 -21.31 4.45
CA ILE A 19 -22.67 -20.19 3.51
C ILE A 19 -21.87 -19.04 4.09
N ILE A 20 -22.08 -18.70 5.36
CA ILE A 20 -21.35 -17.64 6.04
C ILE A 20 -19.85 -17.97 6.11
N MET A 21 -19.49 -19.21 6.43
CA MET A 21 -18.09 -19.65 6.44
C MET A 21 -17.44 -19.52 5.06
N LEU A 22 -18.15 -19.92 4.01
CA LEU A 22 -17.66 -19.82 2.65
C LEU A 22 -17.45 -18.35 2.25
N LEU A 23 -18.36 -17.46 2.64
CA LEU A 23 -18.21 -16.03 2.39
C LEU A 23 -17.00 -15.45 3.10
N ILE A 24 -16.78 -15.82 4.35
CA ILE A 24 -15.63 -15.37 5.12
C ILE A 24 -14.33 -15.84 4.47
N LEU A 25 -14.27 -17.10 4.07
CA LEU A 25 -13.10 -17.65 3.39
C LEU A 25 -12.84 -16.95 2.05
N PHE A 26 -13.89 -16.66 1.31
CA PHE A 26 -13.78 -15.96 0.03
C PHE A 26 -13.22 -14.55 0.22
N VAL A 27 -13.76 -13.79 1.17
CA VAL A 27 -13.30 -12.44 1.46
C VAL A 27 -11.85 -12.45 1.95
N PHE A 28 -11.52 -13.39 2.82
CA PHE A 28 -10.16 -13.54 3.34
C PHE A 28 -9.16 -13.85 2.22
N SER A 29 -9.53 -14.75 1.32
CA SER A 29 -8.72 -15.10 0.15
C SER A 29 -8.51 -13.89 -0.76
N PHE A 30 -9.56 -13.09 -0.96
CA PHE A 30 -9.48 -11.89 -1.78
C PHE A 30 -8.55 -10.83 -1.18
N ILE A 31 -8.64 -10.63 0.14
CA ILE A 31 -7.77 -9.70 0.85
C ILE A 31 -6.31 -10.13 0.74
N ASN A 32 -6.01 -11.40 0.95
CA ASN A 32 -4.66 -11.94 0.82
C ASN A 32 -4.12 -11.77 -0.60
N MET A 33 -4.95 -11.97 -1.58
CA MET A 33 -4.58 -11.82 -2.98
C MET A 33 -4.24 -10.36 -3.32
N ALA A 34 -5.02 -9.42 -2.78
CA ALA A 34 -4.79 -7.99 -2.99
C ALA A 34 -3.52 -7.49 -2.31
N SER A 35 -3.13 -8.08 -1.17
CA SER A 35 -1.96 -7.65 -0.41
C SER A 35 -0.65 -8.28 -0.86
N SER A 36 -0.69 -9.33 -1.68
CA SER A 36 0.51 -10.08 -2.04
C SER A 36 1.22 -9.57 -3.30
N ASN A 37 0.63 -8.64 -4.04
CA ASN A 37 1.12 -8.31 -5.38
C ASN A 37 2.19 -7.23 -5.43
N THR A 38 2.27 -6.34 -4.45
CA THR A 38 3.30 -5.30 -4.42
C THR A 38 3.71 -5.02 -2.99
N SER A 39 4.99 -5.16 -2.72
CA SER A 39 5.57 -4.64 -1.49
C SER A 39 6.35 -3.37 -1.83
N ILE A 40 6.23 -2.38 -0.93
CA ILE A 40 6.95 -1.13 -1.07
C ILE A 40 8.25 -1.26 -0.27
N SER A 41 9.36 -1.08 -0.94
CA SER A 41 10.66 -0.98 -0.30
C SER A 41 11.17 0.45 -0.42
N TYR A 42 12.21 0.76 0.33
CA TYR A 42 12.82 2.09 0.30
C TYR A 42 14.25 1.96 -0.19
N LYS A 43 14.61 2.74 -1.19
CA LYS A 43 16.01 2.88 -1.59
C LYS A 43 16.59 4.08 -0.86
N VAL A 44 17.89 4.04 -0.59
CA VAL A 44 18.61 5.12 0.06
C VAL A 44 19.43 5.86 -0.98
N ASP A 45 19.31 7.18 -1.00
CA ASP A 45 20.09 8.04 -1.85
C ASP A 45 20.71 9.15 -1.00
N TYR A 46 21.83 9.69 -1.44
CA TYR A 46 22.50 10.78 -0.75
C TYR A 46 22.28 12.07 -1.51
N ILE A 47 22.11 13.15 -0.76
CA ILE A 47 21.91 14.47 -1.34
C ILE A 47 23.24 15.03 -1.79
N VAL A 48 23.32 15.39 -3.06
CA VAL A 48 24.50 15.97 -3.69
C VAL A 48 24.47 17.50 -3.53
N GLN A 49 25.63 18.11 -3.48
CA GLN A 49 25.77 19.56 -3.36
C GLN A 49 24.96 20.27 -4.46
N GLY A 50 24.17 21.26 -4.05
CA GLY A 50 23.32 22.01 -4.96
C GLY A 50 22.03 21.37 -5.37
N GLU A 51 21.79 20.12 -4.94
CA GLU A 51 20.57 19.39 -5.25
C GLU A 51 19.46 19.78 -4.28
N THR A 52 18.26 20.00 -4.83
CA THR A 52 17.07 20.30 -4.03
C THR A 52 16.13 19.09 -4.03
N LEU A 53 15.20 19.08 -3.10
CA LEU A 53 14.19 18.04 -3.04
C LEU A 53 13.32 18.05 -4.30
N TRP A 54 13.11 19.21 -4.88
CA TRP A 54 12.40 19.37 -6.14
C TRP A 54 13.13 18.67 -7.29
N ASP A 55 14.45 18.81 -7.35
CA ASP A 55 15.27 18.16 -8.37
C ASP A 55 15.20 16.63 -8.23
N ILE A 56 15.26 16.14 -7.01
CA ILE A 56 15.10 14.71 -6.73
C ILE A 56 13.73 14.23 -7.17
N ALA A 57 12.69 14.99 -6.87
CA ALA A 57 11.31 14.65 -7.24
C ALA A 57 11.15 14.58 -8.76
N LYS A 58 11.74 15.51 -9.50
CA LYS A 58 11.73 15.49 -10.96
C LYS A 58 12.38 14.24 -11.52
N ARG A 59 13.54 13.88 -10.98
CA ARG A 59 14.27 12.69 -11.40
C ARG A 59 13.44 11.42 -11.12
N GLU A 60 12.87 11.32 -9.93
CA GLU A 60 12.08 10.15 -9.54
C GLU A 60 10.76 10.07 -10.31
N ALA A 61 10.18 11.19 -10.68
CA ALA A 61 8.97 11.19 -11.51
C ALA A 61 9.19 10.53 -12.87
N GLU A 62 10.39 10.67 -13.42
CA GLU A 62 10.73 10.08 -14.71
C GLU A 62 11.17 8.62 -14.61
N MET A 63 11.85 8.25 -13.53
CA MET A 63 12.57 6.99 -13.43
C MET A 63 11.92 5.98 -12.47
N ASN A 64 11.09 6.43 -11.56
CA ASN A 64 10.56 5.59 -10.49
C ASN A 64 9.10 5.23 -10.76
N LYS A 65 8.83 3.95 -10.89
CA LYS A 65 7.46 3.47 -11.14
C LYS A 65 6.50 3.81 -10.01
N TYR A 66 6.99 3.92 -8.78
CA TYR A 66 6.17 4.28 -7.65
C TYR A 66 5.52 5.65 -7.85
N TYR A 67 6.25 6.57 -8.48
CA TYR A 67 5.77 7.92 -8.72
C TYR A 67 5.26 8.17 -10.15
N GLU A 68 5.06 7.10 -10.92
CA GLU A 68 4.56 7.23 -12.28
C GLU A 68 3.21 7.94 -12.30
N GLY A 69 3.12 9.00 -13.07
CA GLY A 69 1.89 9.80 -13.17
C GLY A 69 1.62 10.77 -12.04
N ALA A 70 2.49 10.81 -11.03
CA ALA A 70 2.32 11.72 -9.90
C ALA A 70 2.82 13.12 -10.23
N ASP A 71 2.16 14.14 -9.63
CA ASP A 71 2.62 15.52 -9.71
C ASP A 71 3.90 15.69 -8.87
N ILE A 72 4.82 16.51 -9.34
CA ILE A 72 6.08 16.77 -8.66
C ILE A 72 5.87 17.32 -7.26
N ARG A 73 4.85 18.15 -7.06
CA ARG A 73 4.50 18.67 -5.73
C ARG A 73 4.13 17.58 -4.76
N ASP A 74 3.36 16.61 -5.24
CA ASP A 74 2.94 15.46 -4.42
C ASP A 74 4.14 14.59 -4.08
N ILE A 75 5.07 14.43 -5.01
CA ILE A 75 6.29 13.67 -4.77
C ILE A 75 7.15 14.37 -3.70
N VAL A 76 7.33 15.67 -3.80
CA VAL A 76 8.07 16.45 -2.79
C VAL A 76 7.44 16.30 -1.42
N TYR A 77 6.13 16.42 -1.33
CA TYR A 77 5.39 16.26 -0.09
C TYR A 77 5.58 14.86 0.49
N ASN A 78 5.47 13.85 -0.34
CA ASN A 78 5.63 12.45 0.06
C ASN A 78 7.05 12.19 0.59
N LEU A 79 8.06 12.68 -0.10
CA LEU A 79 9.45 12.54 0.33
C LEU A 79 9.70 13.25 1.67
N ARG A 80 9.11 14.40 1.87
CA ARG A 80 9.21 15.12 3.13
C ARG A 80 8.59 14.32 4.28
N GLU A 81 7.42 13.73 4.07
CA GLU A 81 6.76 12.92 5.09
C GLU A 81 7.56 11.66 5.44
N ILE A 82 8.03 10.95 4.43
CA ILE A 82 8.78 9.70 4.62
C ILE A 82 10.07 9.96 5.40
N ASN A 83 10.73 11.07 5.13
CA ASN A 83 12.00 11.40 5.73
C ASN A 83 11.90 12.33 6.94
N HIS A 84 10.68 12.64 7.37
CA HIS A 84 10.44 13.52 8.52
C HIS A 84 11.09 14.89 8.40
N LEU A 85 11.04 15.47 7.20
CA LEU A 85 11.61 16.80 6.94
C LEU A 85 10.58 17.88 7.22
N GLU A 86 11.00 18.94 7.91
CA GLU A 86 10.11 20.04 8.24
C GLU A 86 9.80 20.92 7.02
N ASN A 87 10.76 21.01 6.09
CA ASN A 87 10.62 21.81 4.88
C ASN A 87 11.33 21.13 3.71
N ALA A 88 11.28 21.73 2.54
CA ALA A 88 11.91 21.19 1.33
C ALA A 88 13.41 21.44 1.26
N ASN A 89 13.98 22.12 2.24
CA ASN A 89 15.42 22.36 2.30
C ASN A 89 16.13 21.11 2.79
N VAL A 90 17.08 20.64 2.02
CA VAL A 90 17.84 19.44 2.33
C VAL A 90 19.31 19.79 2.41
N THR A 91 20.03 19.06 3.27
CA THR A 91 21.45 19.26 3.50
C THR A 91 22.26 18.23 2.73
N GLU A 92 23.30 18.67 2.09
CA GLU A 92 24.26 17.83 1.40
C GLU A 92 24.79 16.72 2.31
N GLY A 93 24.87 15.49 1.75
CA GLY A 93 25.39 14.32 2.45
C GLY A 93 24.38 13.60 3.34
N VAL A 94 23.16 14.11 3.48
CA VAL A 94 22.12 13.47 4.26
C VAL A 94 21.49 12.32 3.46
N GLU A 95 21.23 11.20 4.13
CA GLU A 95 20.52 10.10 3.53
C GLU A 95 19.06 10.45 3.31
N LEU A 96 18.56 10.12 2.12
CA LEU A 96 17.16 10.29 1.77
C LEU A 96 16.57 8.93 1.42
N LYS A 97 15.48 8.56 2.09
CA LYS A 97 14.75 7.35 1.77
C LYS A 97 13.72 7.67 0.70
N ILE A 98 13.74 6.89 -0.36
CA ILE A 98 12.84 7.06 -1.50
C ILE A 98 12.07 5.77 -1.68
N PRO A 99 10.71 5.81 -1.69
CA PRO A 99 9.93 4.59 -1.88
C PRO A 99 10.11 4.05 -3.30
N ASN A 100 10.11 2.74 -3.39
CA ASN A 100 10.26 2.04 -4.65
C ASN A 100 9.49 0.74 -4.59
N TYR A 101 9.02 0.24 -5.72
CA TYR A 101 8.41 -1.07 -5.76
C TYR A 101 9.47 -2.16 -5.69
N SER A 102 9.23 -3.13 -4.82
CA SER A 102 10.07 -4.32 -4.72
C SER A 102 9.50 -5.39 -5.66
N TYR A 103 10.34 -5.90 -6.54
CA TYR A 103 10.00 -6.97 -7.46
C TYR A 103 10.65 -8.27 -7.08
#